data_20dbbda91031340fbc5b5298fe6a43b8
#
_entry.id   20dbbda91031340fbc5b5298fe6a43b8
#
_cell.length_a   1.000
_cell.length_b   1.000
_cell.length_c   1.000
_cell.angle_alpha   90.00
_cell.angle_beta   90.00
_cell.angle_gamma   90.00
#
_symmetry.space_group_name_H-M   'P 1'
#
loop_
_entity.id
_entity.type
_entity.pdbx_description
1 polymer ?
#
loop_
_entity_poly.entity_id
_entity_poly.type
_entity_poly.pdbx_seq_one_letter_code
_entity_poly.pdbx_strand_id
1 'polypeptide(L)'
;MQKKVQIVSDGSLDLPQEITDAHDIEVVPFYVSFNGETYQKEIEEIGIREFYQEMVDHPDVFPKSSMPSVDDFYKTFVKSAKENIPVICICITTKFSGSLQSATVAKEMVKDEYPEARITVIDSTVNTVLQGLFVLEACRMRDMGLDYEEIIERILPIRETGRIFFTIGSIDYLRHGGRIGKLAGIAAGALGIKPMITLKEGEIFSSGLARNRIKSMKKVVEMTKDYLDEINAKPGEYSFCIGYGYDYEEAVKFREMLKNLVKERLGIEEIEIHQIGATIGVHTGPYPIGVGIIKKAEINN
;
A
#
# COMPACT_ATOMS: atom_id res chain seq x y z
N MET A 1 11.31 22.38 16.91
CA MET A 1 12.51 21.84 16.23
C MET A 1 12.29 21.98 14.75
N GLN A 2 13.33 22.36 13.97
CA GLN A 2 13.23 22.40 12.52
C GLN A 2 13.04 20.94 12.01
N LYS A 3 12.08 20.72 11.13
CA LYS A 3 11.81 19.42 10.52
C LYS A 3 13.03 18.96 9.71
N LYS A 4 13.58 17.81 10.03
CA LYS A 4 14.80 17.33 9.37
C LYS A 4 14.55 16.73 7.99
N VAL A 5 13.39 16.06 7.78
CA VAL A 5 13.01 15.36 6.54
C VAL A 5 11.50 15.33 6.43
N GLN A 6 10.97 15.70 5.27
CA GLN A 6 9.56 15.49 4.93
C GLN A 6 9.38 14.14 4.28
N ILE A 7 8.47 13.33 4.83
CA ILE A 7 8.02 12.09 4.20
C ILE A 7 6.77 12.38 3.38
N VAL A 8 6.79 11.99 2.12
CA VAL A 8 5.68 12.11 1.16
C VAL A 8 5.35 10.73 0.63
N SER A 9 4.09 10.44 0.40
CA SER A 9 3.66 9.23 -0.32
C SER A 9 2.53 9.54 -1.27
N ASP A 10 2.37 8.73 -2.32
CA ASP A 10 1.10 8.75 -3.05
C ASP A 10 -0.01 8.05 -2.24
N GLY A 11 -1.26 8.25 -2.64
CA GLY A 11 -2.44 7.82 -1.89
C GLY A 11 -2.60 6.30 -1.75
N SER A 12 -1.73 5.49 -2.38
CA SER A 12 -1.84 4.03 -2.27
C SER A 12 -1.24 3.44 -0.99
N LEU A 13 -0.83 4.29 -0.03
CA LEU A 13 -0.27 3.84 1.26
C LEU A 13 -1.33 3.26 2.21
N ASP A 14 -2.59 3.56 1.99
CA ASP A 14 -3.77 3.05 2.72
C ASP A 14 -3.64 3.13 4.26
N LEU A 15 -3.09 4.23 4.76
CA LEU A 15 -3.06 4.54 6.19
C LEU A 15 -4.25 5.44 6.55
N PRO A 16 -4.86 5.25 7.73
CA PRO A 16 -5.83 6.21 8.27
C PRO A 16 -5.25 7.63 8.39
N GLN A 17 -6.09 8.64 8.19
CA GLN A 17 -5.66 10.05 8.25
C GLN A 17 -5.05 10.41 9.62
N GLU A 18 -5.57 9.85 10.69
CA GLU A 18 -5.03 10.06 12.04
C GLU A 18 -3.57 9.61 12.16
N ILE A 19 -3.18 8.55 11.42
CA ILE A 19 -1.81 8.05 11.40
C ILE A 19 -0.94 8.95 10.52
N THR A 20 -1.42 9.34 9.34
CA THR A 20 -0.66 10.24 8.45
C THR A 20 -0.44 11.60 9.09
N ASP A 21 -1.43 12.14 9.80
CA ASP A 21 -1.32 13.40 10.54
C ASP A 21 -0.35 13.28 11.74
N ALA A 22 -0.46 12.19 12.51
CA ALA A 22 0.42 11.96 13.66
C ALA A 22 1.90 11.83 13.29
N HIS A 23 2.18 11.29 12.12
CA HIS A 23 3.54 11.13 11.58
C HIS A 23 3.93 12.21 10.57
N ASP A 24 3.10 13.24 10.38
CA ASP A 24 3.37 14.35 9.47
C ASP A 24 3.79 13.86 8.07
N ILE A 25 2.96 12.98 7.50
CA ILE A 25 3.12 12.42 6.16
C ILE A 25 2.26 13.24 5.19
N GLU A 26 2.89 13.82 4.17
CA GLU A 26 2.15 14.46 3.07
C GLU A 26 1.70 13.39 2.08
N VAL A 27 0.38 13.30 1.86
CA VAL A 27 -0.19 12.31 0.93
C VAL A 27 -0.63 13.01 -0.34
N VAL A 28 -0.22 12.49 -1.50
CA VAL A 28 -0.63 12.96 -2.82
C VAL A 28 -1.70 12.02 -3.37
N PRO A 29 -2.98 12.42 -3.40
CA PRO A 29 -4.10 11.53 -3.67
C PRO A 29 -4.15 11.06 -5.12
N PHE A 30 -4.66 9.86 -5.31
CA PHE A 30 -5.12 9.36 -6.61
C PHE A 30 -6.51 9.92 -6.92
N TYR A 31 -6.98 9.62 -8.11
CA TYR A 31 -8.32 9.95 -8.57
C TYR A 31 -9.07 8.68 -8.96
N VAL A 32 -10.37 8.62 -8.65
CA VAL A 32 -11.25 7.51 -9.00
C VAL A 32 -12.49 8.01 -9.72
N SER A 33 -13.10 7.15 -10.56
CA SER A 33 -14.28 7.49 -11.34
C SER A 33 -15.15 6.25 -11.55
N PHE A 34 -16.46 6.37 -11.36
CA PHE A 34 -17.44 5.32 -11.67
C PHE A 34 -17.96 5.40 -13.11
N ASN A 35 -17.97 6.57 -13.72
CA ASN A 35 -18.46 6.77 -15.10
C ASN A 35 -17.34 6.87 -16.16
N GLY A 36 -16.08 6.98 -15.71
CA GLY A 36 -14.91 7.15 -16.58
C GLY A 36 -14.75 8.54 -17.18
N GLU A 37 -15.59 9.49 -16.80
CA GLU A 37 -15.59 10.88 -17.30
C GLU A 37 -15.24 11.87 -16.17
N THR A 38 -15.90 11.76 -15.03
CA THR A 38 -15.67 12.61 -13.87
C THR A 38 -14.80 11.85 -12.86
N TYR A 39 -13.64 12.42 -12.55
CA TYR A 39 -12.70 11.88 -11.58
C TYR A 39 -12.75 12.69 -10.29
N GLN A 40 -12.82 11.99 -9.17
CA GLN A 40 -12.83 12.55 -7.81
C GLN A 40 -11.54 12.18 -7.10
N LYS A 41 -10.98 13.11 -6.36
CA LYS A 41 -9.83 12.85 -5.49
C LYS A 41 -10.22 11.91 -4.35
N GLU A 42 -9.46 10.85 -4.22
CA GLU A 42 -9.59 9.93 -3.12
C GLU A 42 -9.42 10.64 -1.77
N ILE A 43 -10.23 10.31 -0.79
CA ILE A 43 -10.30 10.89 0.57
C ILE A 43 -10.84 12.33 0.59
N GLU A 44 -10.39 13.22 -0.30
CA GLU A 44 -10.79 14.63 -0.29
C GLU A 44 -12.21 14.84 -0.85
N GLU A 45 -12.56 14.19 -1.96
CA GLU A 45 -13.82 14.38 -2.69
C GLU A 45 -14.74 13.14 -2.65
N ILE A 46 -14.18 11.97 -2.36
CA ILE A 46 -14.93 10.73 -2.12
C ILE A 46 -14.29 9.95 -0.96
N GLY A 47 -15.10 9.65 0.05
CA GLY A 47 -14.67 8.84 1.18
C GLY A 47 -14.49 7.37 0.80
N ILE A 48 -13.51 6.68 1.44
CA ILE A 48 -13.23 5.26 1.15
C ILE A 48 -14.46 4.38 1.37
N ARG A 49 -15.20 4.61 2.46
CA ARG A 49 -16.41 3.85 2.77
C ARG A 49 -17.51 4.08 1.75
N GLU A 50 -17.70 5.32 1.30
CA GLU A 50 -18.66 5.70 0.26
C GLU A 50 -18.30 5.02 -1.07
N PHE A 51 -17.03 5.07 -1.47
CA PHE A 51 -16.55 4.39 -2.66
C PHE A 51 -16.88 2.89 -2.67
N TYR A 52 -16.61 2.20 -1.57
CA TYR A 52 -16.93 0.77 -1.47
C TYR A 52 -18.42 0.50 -1.42
N GLN A 53 -19.23 1.37 -0.81
CA GLN A 53 -20.67 1.24 -0.81
C GLN A 53 -21.23 1.33 -2.23
N GLU A 54 -20.74 2.29 -3.02
CA GLU A 54 -21.12 2.44 -4.43
C GLU A 54 -20.79 1.18 -5.25
N MET A 55 -19.60 0.58 -5.02
CA MET A 55 -19.23 -0.68 -5.68
C MET A 55 -20.14 -1.85 -5.30
N VAL A 56 -20.62 -1.89 -4.06
CA VAL A 56 -21.52 -2.96 -3.57
C VAL A 56 -22.94 -2.78 -4.11
N ASP A 57 -23.41 -1.54 -4.18
CA ASP A 57 -24.75 -1.20 -4.67
C ASP A 57 -24.83 -1.35 -6.20
N HIS A 58 -23.71 -1.17 -6.91
CA HIS A 58 -23.62 -1.25 -8.37
C HIS A 58 -22.55 -2.27 -8.84
N PRO A 59 -22.77 -3.60 -8.60
CA PRO A 59 -21.75 -4.63 -8.81
C PRO A 59 -21.34 -4.84 -10.28
N ASP A 60 -22.13 -4.34 -11.22
CA ASP A 60 -21.86 -4.40 -12.67
C ASP A 60 -21.04 -3.20 -13.18
N VAL A 61 -20.78 -2.21 -12.31
CA VAL A 61 -19.98 -1.03 -12.63
C VAL A 61 -18.53 -1.27 -12.19
N PHE A 62 -17.60 -1.16 -13.14
CA PHE A 62 -16.18 -1.26 -12.85
C PHE A 62 -15.56 0.16 -12.82
N PRO A 63 -15.24 0.68 -11.64
CA PRO A 63 -14.64 2.01 -11.53
C PRO A 63 -13.26 2.05 -12.17
N LYS A 64 -12.77 3.26 -12.42
CA LYS A 64 -11.44 3.53 -12.97
C LYS A 64 -10.63 4.36 -11.98
N SER A 65 -9.30 4.26 -12.05
CA SER A 65 -8.39 5.12 -11.31
C SER A 65 -7.49 5.90 -12.25
N SER A 66 -7.03 7.05 -11.79
CA SER A 66 -5.99 7.84 -12.43
C SER A 66 -4.91 8.19 -11.41
N MET A 67 -3.65 8.15 -11.84
CA MET A 67 -2.52 8.49 -10.96
C MET A 67 -2.51 9.98 -10.63
N PRO A 68 -1.85 10.38 -9.53
CA PRO A 68 -1.59 11.78 -9.22
C PRO A 68 -0.87 12.47 -10.38
N SER A 69 -1.24 13.70 -10.63
CA SER A 69 -0.61 14.49 -11.71
C SER A 69 0.79 14.98 -11.30
N VAL A 70 1.56 15.43 -12.28
CA VAL A 70 2.84 16.11 -12.03
C VAL A 70 2.63 17.37 -11.17
N ASP A 71 1.54 18.10 -11.40
CA ASP A 71 1.21 19.32 -10.67
C ASP A 71 0.88 19.05 -9.20
N ASP A 72 0.21 17.93 -8.89
CA ASP A 72 -0.08 17.52 -7.50
C ASP A 72 1.22 17.29 -6.71
N PHE A 73 2.17 16.54 -7.28
CA PHE A 73 3.48 16.33 -6.67
C PHE A 73 4.31 17.62 -6.61
N TYR A 74 4.30 18.42 -7.68
CA TYR A 74 5.02 19.70 -7.70
C TYR A 74 4.56 20.61 -6.56
N LYS A 75 3.25 20.81 -6.39
CA LYS A 75 2.69 21.61 -5.29
C LYS A 75 3.10 21.11 -3.92
N THR A 76 3.19 19.79 -3.75
CA THR A 76 3.63 19.18 -2.49
C THR A 76 5.13 19.42 -2.26
N PHE A 77 5.97 19.18 -3.25
CA PHE A 77 7.43 19.32 -3.09
C PHE A 77 7.89 20.76 -2.91
N VAL A 78 7.25 21.72 -3.59
CA VAL A 78 7.58 23.15 -3.47
C VAL A 78 7.42 23.66 -2.04
N LYS A 79 6.45 23.15 -1.26
CA LYS A 79 6.29 23.53 0.15
C LYS A 79 7.59 23.29 0.92
N SER A 80 8.16 22.09 0.81
CA SER A 80 9.39 21.70 1.48
C SER A 80 10.62 22.39 0.90
N ALA A 81 10.68 22.56 -0.43
CA ALA A 81 11.80 23.24 -1.10
C ALA A 81 11.95 24.69 -0.65
N LYS A 82 10.86 25.43 -0.47
CA LYS A 82 10.86 26.80 0.05
C LYS A 82 11.45 26.92 1.46
N GLU A 83 11.32 25.87 2.25
CA GLU A 83 11.82 25.80 3.64
C GLU A 83 13.19 25.09 3.74
N ASN A 84 13.79 24.68 2.61
CA ASN A 84 15.01 23.86 2.55
C ASN A 84 14.90 22.55 3.35
N ILE A 85 13.70 21.96 3.37
CA ILE A 85 13.46 20.66 4.00
C ILE A 85 13.64 19.56 2.96
N PRO A 86 14.57 18.58 3.17
CA PRO A 86 14.70 17.42 2.28
C PRO A 86 13.43 16.58 2.23
N VAL A 87 13.11 16.01 1.05
CA VAL A 87 11.91 15.20 0.82
C VAL A 87 12.29 13.78 0.44
N ILE A 88 11.69 12.81 1.11
CA ILE A 88 11.66 11.40 0.69
C ILE A 88 10.24 11.08 0.26
N CYS A 89 10.03 10.88 -1.04
CA CYS A 89 8.74 10.54 -1.64
C CYS A 89 8.71 9.05 -1.97
N ILE A 90 7.76 8.33 -1.39
CA ILE A 90 7.58 6.88 -1.56
C ILE A 90 6.32 6.64 -2.39
N CYS A 91 6.49 6.06 -3.58
CA CYS A 91 5.40 5.78 -4.50
C CYS A 91 5.10 4.28 -4.61
N ILE A 92 3.87 3.97 -4.99
CA ILE A 92 3.45 2.61 -5.39
C ILE A 92 4.40 2.02 -6.43
N THR A 93 4.49 0.68 -6.45
CA THR A 93 5.28 -0.03 -7.47
C THR A 93 4.99 0.45 -8.89
N THR A 94 6.07 0.68 -9.65
CA THR A 94 6.00 1.08 -11.07
C THR A 94 5.34 0.02 -11.97
N LYS A 95 5.16 -1.20 -11.47
CA LYS A 95 4.45 -2.27 -12.20
C LYS A 95 2.93 -2.03 -12.26
N PHE A 96 2.38 -1.17 -11.38
CA PHE A 96 0.94 -0.90 -11.31
C PHE A 96 0.57 0.51 -11.70
N SER A 97 1.44 1.50 -11.48
CA SER A 97 1.15 2.92 -11.69
C SER A 97 2.33 3.70 -12.23
N GLY A 98 2.03 4.75 -12.99
CA GLY A 98 3.00 5.77 -13.39
C GLY A 98 3.23 6.87 -12.33
N SER A 99 2.71 6.72 -11.10
CA SER A 99 2.82 7.71 -10.03
C SER A 99 4.27 8.14 -9.78
N LEU A 100 5.21 7.20 -9.71
CA LEU A 100 6.64 7.48 -9.60
C LEU A 100 7.16 8.38 -10.74
N GLN A 101 6.69 8.17 -11.97
CA GLN A 101 7.09 9.01 -13.11
C GLN A 101 6.58 10.44 -12.95
N SER A 102 5.31 10.63 -12.51
CA SER A 102 4.78 11.96 -12.21
C SER A 102 5.60 12.66 -11.12
N ALA A 103 5.91 11.96 -10.03
CA ALA A 103 6.74 12.48 -8.94
C ALA A 103 8.17 12.84 -9.42
N THR A 104 8.74 12.01 -10.30
CA THR A 104 10.09 12.26 -10.85
C THR A 104 10.12 13.52 -11.71
N VAL A 105 9.12 13.72 -12.58
CA VAL A 105 9.01 14.93 -13.39
C VAL A 105 8.81 16.16 -12.50
N ALA A 106 7.94 16.07 -11.50
CA ALA A 106 7.71 17.14 -10.53
C ALA A 106 9.00 17.52 -9.76
N LYS A 107 9.78 16.52 -9.35
CA LYS A 107 11.09 16.74 -8.72
C LYS A 107 12.03 17.55 -9.62
N GLU A 108 12.15 17.24 -10.91
CA GLU A 108 13.01 17.98 -11.82
C GLU A 108 12.51 19.43 -12.00
N MET A 109 11.19 19.64 -12.13
CA MET A 109 10.61 21.00 -12.18
C MET A 109 10.93 21.81 -10.92
N VAL A 110 10.84 21.20 -9.74
CA VAL A 110 11.20 21.87 -8.48
C VAL A 110 12.69 22.22 -8.46
N LYS A 111 13.57 21.33 -8.94
CA LYS A 111 15.01 21.59 -9.00
C LYS A 111 15.40 22.72 -9.95
N ASP A 112 14.67 22.91 -11.03
CA ASP A 112 14.88 24.03 -11.95
C ASP A 112 14.63 25.38 -11.26
N GLU A 113 13.66 25.43 -10.34
CA GLU A 113 13.30 26.63 -9.58
C GLU A 113 14.04 26.77 -8.26
N TYR A 114 14.31 25.65 -7.59
CA TYR A 114 15.03 25.54 -6.30
C TYR A 114 16.21 24.56 -6.42
N PRO A 115 17.37 25.00 -6.99
CA PRO A 115 18.50 24.11 -7.29
C PRO A 115 19.05 23.33 -6.08
N GLU A 116 18.93 23.89 -4.87
CA GLU A 116 19.38 23.26 -3.63
C GLU A 116 18.36 22.26 -3.04
N ALA A 117 17.18 22.12 -3.64
CA ALA A 117 16.15 21.20 -3.14
C ALA A 117 16.64 19.74 -3.23
N ARG A 118 16.54 19.05 -2.10
CA ARG A 118 16.91 17.64 -1.96
C ARG A 118 15.65 16.78 -1.96
N ILE A 119 15.36 16.11 -3.07
CA ILE A 119 14.18 15.28 -3.23
C ILE A 119 14.60 13.92 -3.76
N THR A 120 14.28 12.86 -3.03
CA THR A 120 14.43 11.47 -3.49
C THR A 120 13.05 10.85 -3.70
N VAL A 121 12.81 10.29 -4.88
CA VAL A 121 11.59 9.55 -5.22
C VAL A 121 11.94 8.06 -5.26
N ILE A 122 11.21 7.24 -4.49
CA ILE A 122 11.48 5.82 -4.28
C ILE A 122 10.32 4.99 -4.81
N ASP A 123 10.62 4.02 -5.69
CA ASP A 123 9.72 2.90 -6.01
C ASP A 123 9.69 1.97 -4.78
N SER A 124 8.56 1.91 -4.11
CA SER A 124 8.41 1.03 -2.94
C SER A 124 8.45 -0.45 -3.28
N THR A 125 8.22 -0.82 -4.56
CA THR A 125 7.99 -2.20 -5.04
C THR A 125 6.82 -2.91 -4.34
N VAL A 126 5.97 -2.15 -3.66
CA VAL A 126 4.78 -2.63 -2.94
C VAL A 126 3.60 -1.70 -3.18
N ASN A 127 2.48 -1.93 -2.52
CA ASN A 127 1.29 -1.08 -2.55
C ASN A 127 0.46 -1.26 -1.27
N THR A 128 -0.65 -0.56 -1.17
CA THR A 128 -1.65 -0.65 -0.11
C THR A 128 -1.03 -0.60 1.31
N VAL A 129 -1.61 -1.28 2.25
CA VAL A 129 -1.16 -1.29 3.65
C VAL A 129 0.33 -1.65 3.83
N LEU A 130 0.91 -2.39 2.90
CA LEU A 130 2.34 -2.69 2.94
C LEU A 130 3.20 -1.47 2.58
N GLN A 131 2.74 -0.64 1.63
CA GLN A 131 3.36 0.66 1.38
C GLN A 131 3.23 1.56 2.61
N GLY A 132 2.07 1.53 3.28
CA GLY A 132 1.89 2.21 4.56
C GLY A 132 2.93 1.81 5.61
N LEU A 133 3.14 0.51 5.81
CA LEU A 133 4.20 0.02 6.71
C LEU A 133 5.60 0.49 6.30
N PHE A 134 5.88 0.52 5.00
CA PHE A 134 7.16 1.00 4.47
C PHE A 134 7.36 2.51 4.71
N VAL A 135 6.31 3.30 4.54
CA VAL A 135 6.30 4.75 4.83
C VAL A 135 6.48 4.99 6.32
N LEU A 136 5.77 4.24 7.18
CA LEU A 136 5.92 4.35 8.63
C LEU A 136 7.33 3.98 9.11
N GLU A 137 8.01 3.08 8.41
CA GLU A 137 9.39 2.74 8.72
C GLU A 137 10.35 3.91 8.41
N ALA A 138 10.11 4.67 7.33
CA ALA A 138 10.84 5.92 7.06
C ALA A 138 10.57 6.96 8.15
N CYS A 139 9.32 7.10 8.59
CA CYS A 139 8.96 7.98 9.71
C CYS A 139 9.65 7.56 11.01
N ARG A 140 9.68 6.26 11.33
CA ARG A 140 10.36 5.75 12.53
C ARG A 140 11.84 6.13 12.53
N MET A 141 12.54 5.96 11.42
CA MET A 141 13.96 6.34 11.29
C MET A 141 14.14 7.86 11.47
N ARG A 142 13.31 8.68 10.84
CA ARG A 142 13.31 10.14 11.01
C ARG A 142 13.11 10.53 12.49
N ASP A 143 12.12 9.93 13.15
CA ASP A 143 11.75 10.26 14.53
C ASP A 143 12.82 9.81 15.53
N MET A 144 13.61 8.79 15.18
CA MET A 144 14.84 8.39 15.91
C MET A 144 16.03 9.31 15.64
N GLY A 145 15.89 10.28 14.75
CA GLY A 145 16.88 11.32 14.50
C GLY A 145 17.86 11.05 13.37
N LEU A 146 17.65 9.99 12.56
CA LEU A 146 18.44 9.73 11.35
C LEU A 146 18.28 10.89 10.37
N ASP A 147 19.34 11.17 9.64
CA ASP A 147 19.30 12.18 8.59
C ASP A 147 18.73 11.60 7.26
N TYR A 148 18.62 12.48 6.28
CA TYR A 148 18.03 12.17 4.97
C TYR A 148 18.77 11.04 4.24
N GLU A 149 20.09 11.06 4.22
CA GLU A 149 20.92 10.05 3.56
C GLU A 149 20.85 8.71 4.29
N GLU A 150 20.92 8.74 5.61
CA GLU A 150 20.84 7.54 6.45
C GLU A 150 19.50 6.82 6.28
N ILE A 151 18.38 7.58 6.20
CA ILE A 151 17.06 6.99 5.95
C ILE A 151 17.02 6.30 4.60
N ILE A 152 17.50 6.96 3.53
CA ILE A 152 17.50 6.39 2.17
C ILE A 152 18.35 5.12 2.12
N GLU A 153 19.56 5.15 2.68
CA GLU A 153 20.45 4.00 2.70
C GLU A 153 19.83 2.78 3.38
N ARG A 154 19.11 2.99 4.49
CA ARG A 154 18.54 1.91 5.30
C ARG A 154 17.19 1.42 4.81
N ILE A 155 16.37 2.29 4.19
CA ILE A 155 15.04 1.89 3.74
C ILE A 155 15.06 1.11 2.42
N LEU A 156 15.99 1.41 1.52
CA LEU A 156 16.05 0.77 0.21
C LEU A 156 16.22 -0.76 0.29
N PRO A 157 17.09 -1.32 1.14
CA PRO A 157 17.24 -2.78 1.23
C PRO A 157 16.01 -3.51 1.74
N ILE A 158 15.21 -2.91 2.64
CA ILE A 158 14.08 -3.61 3.24
C ILE A 158 12.88 -3.76 2.30
N ARG A 159 12.74 -2.93 1.26
CA ARG A 159 11.63 -3.02 0.30
C ARG A 159 11.51 -4.40 -0.36
N GLU A 160 12.64 -5.09 -0.58
CA GLU A 160 12.66 -6.42 -1.20
C GLU A 160 12.13 -7.52 -0.27
N THR A 161 12.07 -7.24 1.05
CA THR A 161 11.52 -8.14 2.05
C THR A 161 10.00 -8.07 2.13
N GLY A 162 9.39 -7.06 1.51
CA GLY A 162 7.95 -6.84 1.54
C GLY A 162 7.17 -7.96 0.87
N ARG A 163 6.11 -8.46 1.54
CA ARG A 163 5.18 -9.47 1.01
C ARG A 163 3.75 -9.09 1.35
N ILE A 164 2.86 -9.26 0.38
CA ILE A 164 1.42 -9.27 0.66
C ILE A 164 0.89 -10.64 0.27
N PHE A 165 0.15 -11.27 1.18
CA PHE A 165 -0.65 -12.46 0.92
C PHE A 165 -2.11 -12.09 1.05
N PHE A 166 -2.90 -12.30 -0.01
CA PHE A 166 -4.27 -11.84 -0.02
C PHE A 166 -5.19 -12.70 -0.88
N THR A 167 -6.48 -12.52 -0.70
CA THR A 167 -7.54 -13.06 -1.54
C THR A 167 -8.55 -11.97 -1.88
N ILE A 168 -9.24 -12.11 -2.99
CA ILE A 168 -10.24 -11.15 -3.49
C ILE A 168 -11.57 -11.83 -3.79
N GLY A 169 -12.61 -11.03 -3.95
CA GLY A 169 -13.94 -11.50 -4.31
C GLY A 169 -14.03 -12.10 -5.72
N SER A 170 -13.46 -11.38 -6.70
CA SER A 170 -13.37 -11.75 -8.11
C SER A 170 -12.12 -11.17 -8.75
N ILE A 171 -11.57 -11.88 -9.75
CA ILE A 171 -10.46 -11.38 -10.59
C ILE A 171 -10.91 -10.38 -11.66
N ASP A 172 -12.21 -10.18 -11.83
CA ASP A 172 -12.76 -9.35 -12.89
C ASP A 172 -12.32 -7.89 -12.75
N TYR A 173 -12.24 -7.38 -11.52
CA TYR A 173 -11.73 -6.03 -11.25
C TYR A 173 -10.26 -5.86 -11.67
N LEU A 174 -9.39 -6.84 -11.39
CA LEU A 174 -8.00 -6.84 -11.85
C LEU A 174 -7.91 -6.86 -13.39
N ARG A 175 -8.84 -7.58 -14.04
CA ARG A 175 -8.90 -7.68 -15.50
C ARG A 175 -9.38 -6.39 -16.13
N HIS A 176 -10.50 -5.82 -15.67
CA HIS A 176 -11.02 -4.55 -16.16
C HIS A 176 -10.07 -3.39 -15.90
N GLY A 177 -9.40 -3.38 -14.74
CA GLY A 177 -8.39 -2.39 -14.38
C GLY A 177 -7.05 -2.58 -15.09
N GLY A 178 -6.84 -3.65 -15.87
CA GLY A 178 -5.59 -3.94 -16.58
C GLY A 178 -4.39 -4.27 -15.68
N ARG A 179 -4.60 -4.61 -14.41
CA ARG A 179 -3.54 -4.98 -13.44
C ARG A 179 -3.56 -6.46 -13.10
N ILE A 180 -4.15 -7.26 -13.94
CA ILE A 180 -4.22 -8.72 -13.76
C ILE A 180 -2.84 -9.41 -13.83
N GLY A 181 -1.86 -8.84 -14.53
CA GLY A 181 -0.49 -9.33 -14.58
C GLY A 181 -0.37 -10.83 -14.84
N LYS A 182 0.43 -11.52 -14.02
CA LYS A 182 0.68 -12.98 -14.13
C LYS A 182 -0.52 -13.86 -13.72
N LEU A 183 -1.64 -13.24 -13.31
CA LEU A 183 -2.90 -13.95 -13.02
C LEU A 183 -3.78 -14.17 -14.26
N ALA A 184 -3.39 -13.65 -15.42
CA ALA A 184 -4.19 -13.71 -16.65
C ALA A 184 -4.59 -15.14 -17.08
N GLY A 185 -3.80 -16.15 -16.69
CA GLY A 185 -4.11 -17.57 -16.93
C GLY A 185 -5.18 -18.19 -16.02
N ILE A 186 -5.64 -17.47 -14.99
CA ILE A 186 -6.73 -17.95 -14.14
C ILE A 186 -8.04 -17.80 -14.90
N ALA A 187 -8.75 -18.93 -15.10
CA ALA A 187 -10.03 -18.92 -15.80
C ALA A 187 -11.03 -17.98 -15.14
N ALA A 188 -11.59 -17.06 -15.93
CA ALA A 188 -12.67 -16.21 -15.49
C ALA A 188 -13.92 -17.05 -15.21
N GLY A 189 -14.66 -16.70 -14.17
CA GLY A 189 -16.05 -17.14 -14.02
C GLY A 189 -16.27 -18.54 -13.47
N ALA A 190 -15.30 -19.20 -12.87
CA ALA A 190 -15.59 -20.37 -12.05
C ALA A 190 -16.30 -19.91 -10.78
N LEU A 191 -17.63 -20.07 -10.76
CA LEU A 191 -18.53 -19.62 -9.73
C LEU A 191 -18.02 -20.02 -8.33
N GLY A 192 -17.79 -19.04 -7.47
CA GLY A 192 -17.38 -19.27 -6.08
C GLY A 192 -15.88 -19.50 -5.85
N ILE A 193 -15.04 -19.60 -6.87
CA ILE A 193 -13.60 -19.76 -6.71
C ILE A 193 -12.95 -18.43 -6.31
N LYS A 194 -12.14 -18.48 -5.25
CA LYS A 194 -11.39 -17.34 -4.70
C LYS A 194 -9.89 -17.54 -4.96
N PRO A 195 -9.22 -16.61 -5.67
CA PRO A 195 -7.79 -16.71 -5.86
C PRO A 195 -7.03 -16.34 -4.60
N MET A 196 -5.95 -17.06 -4.31
CA MET A 196 -4.90 -16.60 -3.42
C MET A 196 -3.80 -15.97 -4.26
N ILE A 197 -3.33 -14.82 -3.80
CA ILE A 197 -2.40 -13.98 -4.54
C ILE A 197 -1.26 -13.58 -3.61
N THR A 198 -0.03 -13.62 -4.15
CA THR A 198 1.14 -13.05 -3.49
C THR A 198 1.61 -11.83 -4.27
N LEU A 199 1.82 -10.71 -3.58
CA LEU A 199 2.60 -9.60 -4.11
C LEU A 199 4.02 -9.70 -3.57
N LYS A 200 4.98 -9.69 -4.47
CA LYS A 200 6.42 -9.61 -4.19
C LYS A 200 7.14 -8.96 -5.36
N GLU A 201 8.23 -8.25 -5.07
CA GLU A 201 9.08 -7.64 -6.11
C GLU A 201 8.29 -6.74 -7.08
N GLY A 202 7.26 -6.06 -6.56
CA GLY A 202 6.40 -5.16 -7.32
C GLY A 202 5.30 -5.82 -8.15
N GLU A 203 5.19 -7.14 -8.20
CA GLU A 203 4.25 -7.88 -9.06
C GLU A 203 3.36 -8.84 -8.27
N ILE A 204 2.19 -9.18 -8.85
CA ILE A 204 1.28 -10.19 -8.28
C ILE A 204 1.45 -11.53 -8.96
N PHE A 205 1.39 -12.58 -8.14
CA PHE A 205 1.53 -13.98 -8.55
C PHE A 205 0.36 -14.81 -8.05
N SER A 206 -0.07 -15.80 -8.84
CA SER A 206 -1.04 -16.78 -8.37
C SER A 206 -0.41 -17.73 -7.36
N SER A 207 -1.04 -17.87 -6.20
CA SER A 207 -0.63 -18.77 -5.14
C SER A 207 -1.66 -19.86 -4.87
N GLY A 208 -2.58 -20.05 -5.81
CA GLY A 208 -3.58 -21.10 -5.78
C GLY A 208 -5.02 -20.59 -5.80
N LEU A 209 -5.94 -21.50 -5.62
CA LEU A 209 -7.39 -21.28 -5.68
C LEU A 209 -8.08 -21.94 -4.48
N ALA A 210 -9.10 -21.30 -3.93
CA ALA A 210 -9.98 -21.88 -2.90
C ALA A 210 -11.44 -21.86 -3.34
N ARG A 211 -12.22 -22.86 -2.87
CA ARG A 211 -13.63 -23.04 -3.29
C ARG A 211 -14.61 -22.09 -2.62
N ASN A 212 -14.20 -21.41 -1.54
CA ASN A 212 -15.06 -20.46 -0.84
C ASN A 212 -14.20 -19.47 -0.02
N ARG A 213 -14.86 -18.44 0.47
CA ARG A 213 -14.24 -17.33 1.20
C ARG A 213 -13.48 -17.75 2.46
N ILE A 214 -14.09 -18.58 3.30
CA ILE A 214 -13.47 -19.05 4.55
C ILE A 214 -12.19 -19.86 4.25
N LYS A 215 -12.25 -20.73 3.24
CA LYS A 215 -11.07 -21.51 2.82
C LYS A 215 -9.97 -20.64 2.25
N SER A 216 -10.32 -19.57 1.50
CA SER A 216 -9.30 -18.65 0.99
C SER A 216 -8.60 -17.88 2.11
N MET A 217 -9.33 -17.37 3.10
CA MET A 217 -8.73 -16.74 4.28
C MET A 217 -7.80 -17.70 5.05
N LYS A 218 -8.23 -18.94 5.31
CA LYS A 218 -7.37 -19.97 5.95
C LYS A 218 -6.09 -20.23 5.15
N LYS A 219 -6.19 -20.25 3.82
CA LYS A 219 -5.03 -20.39 2.95
C LYS A 219 -4.08 -19.19 3.03
N VAL A 220 -4.59 -17.97 3.13
CA VAL A 220 -3.75 -16.78 3.37
C VAL A 220 -3.02 -16.89 4.71
N VAL A 221 -3.66 -17.40 5.76
CA VAL A 221 -3.00 -17.67 7.05
C VAL A 221 -1.90 -18.72 6.90
N GLU A 222 -2.14 -19.83 6.17
CA GLU A 222 -1.12 -20.84 5.88
C GLU A 222 0.07 -20.26 5.12
N MET A 223 -0.19 -19.48 4.06
CA MET A 223 0.87 -18.80 3.29
C MET A 223 1.70 -17.84 4.15
N THR A 224 1.03 -17.13 5.06
CA THR A 224 1.68 -16.24 6.03
C THR A 224 2.61 -17.05 6.95
N LYS A 225 2.10 -18.15 7.49
CA LYS A 225 2.88 -19.04 8.35
C LYS A 225 4.11 -19.60 7.63
N ASP A 226 3.90 -20.16 6.43
CA ASP A 226 4.97 -20.75 5.63
C ASP A 226 6.08 -19.73 5.32
N TYR A 227 5.71 -18.49 4.99
CA TYR A 227 6.66 -17.41 4.78
C TYR A 227 7.43 -17.04 6.06
N LEU A 228 6.74 -16.87 7.18
CA LEU A 228 7.41 -16.57 8.46
C LEU A 228 8.35 -17.68 8.91
N ASP A 229 8.02 -18.95 8.59
CA ASP A 229 8.89 -20.11 8.84
C ASP A 229 10.10 -20.09 7.90
N GLU A 230 9.89 -19.82 6.60
CA GLU A 230 10.97 -19.74 5.58
C GLU A 230 12.02 -18.69 5.94
N ILE A 231 11.60 -17.51 6.34
CA ILE A 231 12.52 -16.40 6.69
C ILE A 231 13.04 -16.50 8.13
N ASN A 232 12.63 -17.52 8.89
CA ASN A 232 12.97 -17.68 10.32
C ASN A 232 12.71 -16.38 11.12
N ALA A 233 11.52 -15.78 10.89
CA ALA A 233 11.13 -14.51 11.49
C ALA A 233 11.21 -14.55 13.02
N LYS A 234 11.75 -13.47 13.60
CA LYS A 234 11.87 -13.32 15.06
C LYS A 234 11.05 -12.14 15.55
N PRO A 235 10.60 -12.18 16.82
CA PRO A 235 9.90 -11.08 17.45
C PRO A 235 10.65 -9.75 17.32
N GLY A 236 9.92 -8.70 16.93
CA GLY A 236 10.45 -7.36 16.81
C GLY A 236 11.12 -7.01 15.46
N GLU A 237 11.45 -8.00 14.62
CA GLU A 237 12.17 -7.76 13.34
C GLU A 237 11.26 -7.31 12.20
N TYR A 238 9.95 -7.56 12.27
CA TYR A 238 9.01 -7.29 11.17
C TYR A 238 7.84 -6.42 11.62
N SER A 239 7.36 -5.61 10.69
CA SER A 239 6.06 -4.94 10.77
C SER A 239 5.01 -5.77 10.03
N PHE A 240 3.78 -5.72 10.54
CA PHE A 240 2.67 -6.54 10.06
C PHE A 240 1.35 -5.80 10.22
N CYS A 241 0.48 -5.84 9.19
CA CYS A 241 -0.90 -5.37 9.31
C CYS A 241 -1.84 -6.13 8.39
N ILE A 242 -3.14 -5.99 8.63
CA ILE A 242 -4.22 -6.53 7.79
C ILE A 242 -4.80 -5.39 6.95
N GLY A 243 -4.97 -5.66 5.65
CA GLY A 243 -5.74 -4.82 4.75
C GLY A 243 -7.08 -5.46 4.41
N TYR A 244 -8.16 -4.66 4.40
CA TYR A 244 -9.51 -5.11 4.01
C TYR A 244 -10.21 -4.06 3.13
N GLY A 245 -11.21 -4.49 2.35
CA GLY A 245 -12.03 -3.60 1.54
C GLY A 245 -13.30 -3.13 2.27
N TYR A 246 -14.45 -3.70 1.89
CA TYR A 246 -15.76 -3.29 2.40
C TYR A 246 -16.11 -3.87 3.77
N ASP A 247 -15.83 -5.16 4.01
CA ASP A 247 -16.34 -5.92 5.16
C ASP A 247 -15.37 -5.92 6.35
N TYR A 248 -15.56 -4.97 7.27
CA TYR A 248 -14.77 -4.87 8.50
C TYR A 248 -14.96 -6.05 9.45
N GLU A 249 -16.20 -6.60 9.55
CA GLU A 249 -16.44 -7.75 10.43
C GLU A 249 -15.69 -9.01 9.95
N GLU A 250 -15.56 -9.17 8.64
CA GLU A 250 -14.72 -10.21 8.05
C GLU A 250 -13.25 -10.01 8.42
N ALA A 251 -12.77 -8.77 8.38
CA ALA A 251 -11.40 -8.44 8.76
C ALA A 251 -11.12 -8.76 10.25
N VAL A 252 -12.06 -8.47 11.13
CA VAL A 252 -11.97 -8.85 12.55
C VAL A 252 -11.88 -10.36 12.73
N LYS A 253 -12.72 -11.13 12.02
CA LYS A 253 -12.64 -12.61 12.04
C LYS A 253 -11.32 -13.11 11.50
N PHE A 254 -10.80 -12.49 10.46
CA PHE A 254 -9.50 -12.84 9.87
C PHE A 254 -8.35 -12.53 10.82
N ARG A 255 -8.39 -11.41 11.55
CA ARG A 255 -7.43 -11.09 12.60
C ARG A 255 -7.37 -12.16 13.67
N GLU A 256 -8.52 -12.68 14.14
CA GLU A 256 -8.54 -13.76 15.12
C GLU A 256 -7.90 -15.05 14.61
N MET A 257 -7.95 -15.34 13.30
CA MET A 257 -7.25 -16.50 12.72
C MET A 257 -5.72 -16.33 12.73
N LEU A 258 -5.22 -15.09 12.71
CA LEU A 258 -3.79 -14.77 12.65
C LEU A 258 -3.16 -14.51 14.03
N LYS A 259 -3.98 -14.16 15.01
CA LYS A 259 -3.55 -13.62 16.31
C LYS A 259 -2.44 -14.43 16.98
N ASN A 260 -2.62 -15.74 17.15
CA ASN A 260 -1.64 -16.58 17.81
C ASN A 260 -0.35 -16.71 16.98
N LEU A 261 -0.47 -16.91 15.69
CA LEU A 261 0.67 -16.99 14.77
C LEU A 261 1.53 -15.72 14.83
N VAL A 262 0.90 -14.56 14.73
CA VAL A 262 1.58 -13.26 14.69
C VAL A 262 2.20 -12.94 16.05
N LYS A 263 1.51 -13.25 17.16
CA LYS A 263 2.05 -13.11 18.51
C LYS A 263 3.28 -13.99 18.72
N GLU A 264 3.20 -15.27 18.37
CA GLU A 264 4.30 -16.23 18.58
C GLU A 264 5.51 -15.91 17.70
N ARG A 265 5.30 -15.53 16.43
CA ARG A 265 6.37 -15.36 15.45
C ARG A 265 6.94 -13.95 15.41
N LEU A 266 6.14 -12.93 15.63
CA LEU A 266 6.53 -11.53 15.48
C LEU A 266 6.54 -10.75 16.81
N GLY A 267 5.96 -11.31 17.88
CA GLY A 267 5.82 -10.61 19.16
C GLY A 267 4.82 -9.46 19.13
N ILE A 268 3.89 -9.46 18.16
CA ILE A 268 2.87 -8.42 18.02
C ILE A 268 1.61 -8.88 18.77
N GLU A 269 1.22 -8.14 19.80
CA GLU A 269 0.05 -8.45 20.63
C GLU A 269 -1.26 -8.04 19.95
N GLU A 270 -1.28 -6.88 19.31
CA GLU A 270 -2.44 -6.34 18.60
C GLU A 270 -2.10 -6.13 17.14
N ILE A 271 -2.89 -6.75 16.24
CA ILE A 271 -2.73 -6.62 14.81
C ILE A 271 -3.59 -5.47 14.32
N GLU A 272 -2.96 -4.49 13.71
CA GLU A 272 -3.65 -3.37 13.06
C GLU A 272 -4.44 -3.83 11.84
N ILE A 273 -5.60 -3.20 11.62
CA ILE A 273 -6.49 -3.42 10.48
C ILE A 273 -6.73 -2.08 9.81
N HIS A 274 -6.31 -1.95 8.55
CA HIS A 274 -6.51 -0.73 7.77
C HIS A 274 -7.43 -0.99 6.58
N GLN A 275 -8.32 -0.05 6.30
CA GLN A 275 -9.16 -0.12 5.11
C GLN A 275 -8.32 0.23 3.87
N ILE A 276 -8.38 -0.65 2.87
CA ILE A 276 -7.72 -0.45 1.58
C ILE A 276 -8.39 0.72 0.86
N GLY A 277 -7.62 1.64 0.33
CA GLY A 277 -8.09 2.84 -0.35
C GLY A 277 -8.82 2.56 -1.67
N ALA A 278 -9.51 3.58 -2.16
CA ALA A 278 -10.35 3.47 -3.35
C ALA A 278 -9.54 3.10 -4.60
N THR A 279 -8.34 3.65 -4.76
CA THR A 279 -7.44 3.35 -5.89
C THR A 279 -7.12 1.87 -6.01
N ILE A 280 -6.79 1.22 -4.90
CA ILE A 280 -6.54 -0.23 -4.88
C ILE A 280 -7.87 -0.99 -5.02
N GLY A 281 -8.94 -0.50 -4.40
CA GLY A 281 -10.30 -1.04 -4.52
C GLY A 281 -10.80 -1.14 -5.96
N VAL A 282 -10.50 -0.15 -6.82
CA VAL A 282 -10.78 -0.19 -8.28
C VAL A 282 -10.29 -1.49 -8.92
N HIS A 283 -9.14 -2.00 -8.49
CA HIS A 283 -8.50 -3.17 -9.09
C HIS A 283 -8.77 -4.48 -8.34
N THR A 284 -9.08 -4.43 -7.05
CA THR A 284 -9.32 -5.63 -6.22
C THR A 284 -10.80 -5.95 -6.01
N GLY A 285 -11.66 -5.01 -6.35
CA GLY A 285 -13.08 -5.09 -6.05
C GLY A 285 -13.38 -4.77 -4.58
N PRO A 286 -14.64 -4.93 -4.14
CA PRO A 286 -15.04 -4.55 -2.78
C PRO A 286 -14.58 -5.51 -1.67
N TYR A 287 -14.09 -6.70 -2.00
CA TYR A 287 -13.79 -7.74 -1.01
C TYR A 287 -12.33 -8.25 -1.03
N PRO A 288 -11.30 -7.38 -1.13
CA PRO A 288 -9.95 -7.82 -0.82
C PRO A 288 -9.80 -8.03 0.68
N ILE A 289 -8.98 -9.01 1.06
CA ILE A 289 -8.51 -9.21 2.43
C ILE A 289 -7.15 -9.90 2.40
N GLY A 290 -6.23 -9.41 3.21
CA GLY A 290 -4.89 -9.96 3.24
C GLY A 290 -4.00 -9.34 4.30
N VAL A 291 -2.74 -9.69 4.26
CA VAL A 291 -1.71 -9.23 5.20
C VAL A 291 -0.55 -8.61 4.45
N GLY A 292 0.02 -7.54 5.02
CA GLY A 292 1.29 -6.94 4.64
C GLY A 292 2.35 -7.25 5.68
N ILE A 293 3.54 -7.66 5.22
CA ILE A 293 4.69 -8.01 6.07
C ILE A 293 5.94 -7.38 5.48
N ILE A 294 6.74 -6.67 6.30
CA ILE A 294 8.01 -6.11 5.87
C ILE A 294 9.02 -6.10 7.03
N LYS A 295 10.29 -6.34 6.71
CA LYS A 295 11.37 -6.23 7.70
C LYS A 295 11.53 -4.79 8.15
N LYS A 296 11.81 -4.57 9.43
CA LYS A 296 12.22 -3.27 9.95
C LYS A 296 13.68 -2.99 9.59
N ALA A 297 13.99 -1.74 9.32
CA ALA A 297 15.37 -1.33 9.12
C ALA A 297 16.19 -1.50 10.41
N GLU A 298 17.40 -2.03 10.28
CA GLU A 298 18.32 -2.12 11.39
C GLU A 298 18.89 -0.73 11.68
N ILE A 299 18.72 -0.27 12.91
CA ILE A 299 19.28 0.99 13.39
C ILE A 299 20.29 0.59 14.46
N ASN A 300 21.57 0.57 14.08
CA ASN A 300 22.65 0.37 15.05
C ASN A 300 22.70 1.62 15.95
N ASN A 301 22.55 1.41 17.23
CA ASN A 301 22.75 2.43 18.26
C ASN A 301 24.22 2.82 18.35
#